data_3de9bd4cacbca78a07e7feda18ab42e1
#
_entry.id   3de9bd4cacbca78a07e7feda18ab42e1
#
_cell.length_a   1.000
_cell.length_b   1.000
_cell.length_c   1.000
_cell.angle_alpha   90.00
_cell.angle_beta   90.00
_cell.angle_gamma   90.00
#
_symmetry.space_group_name_H-M   'P 1'
#
loop_
_entity.id
_entity.type
_entity.pdbx_description
1 polymer ?
#
loop_
_entity_poly.entity_id
_entity_poly.type
_entity_poly.pdbx_seq_one_letter_code
_entity_poly.pdbx_strand_id
1 'polypeptide(L)'
;MAKLLVTVSGGTVSSSVKDGLVKLEKQSPIASYLMQKAAETEFISPANYSSENARPEDYRDVLKAVSEACSKSRPDGIIILHGTDTMAYFAQLAARSLSHLGIPFVITGAKIPPDSEGTDAFANIDHAVMQVTAGNSGVVFTTHEGAPAIIAAGKVTSPDIYGDYGTWPDSADIDFSSERYRKAAAAFFAAEKLHRIQVIAAAPTPGILDDGFDTVLIMCHHSGTADVKLVPKVRKWTAKGIRCFMAPVPRNSNIYESRAMLEQAGCKALPGMPPEGAWAEALIT
;
A
#
# COMPACT_ATOMS: atom_id res chain seq x y z
N MET A 1 24.16 -16.84 5.54
CA MET A 1 23.38 -15.68 6.02
C MET A 1 22.69 -15.07 4.81
N ALA A 2 21.46 -14.56 4.98
CA ALA A 2 20.66 -14.04 3.87
C ALA A 2 21.24 -12.73 3.30
N LYS A 3 21.16 -12.56 1.99
CA LYS A 3 21.41 -11.31 1.27
C LYS A 3 20.14 -10.50 1.24
N LEU A 4 20.15 -9.30 1.82
CA LEU A 4 18.96 -8.44 1.88
C LEU A 4 19.11 -7.19 1.02
N LEU A 5 18.03 -6.83 0.31
CA LEU A 5 17.86 -5.53 -0.29
C LEU A 5 17.04 -4.65 0.68
N VAL A 6 17.62 -3.57 1.14
CA VAL A 6 16.95 -2.58 1.97
C VAL A 6 16.68 -1.32 1.17
N THR A 7 15.41 -0.95 1.10
CA THR A 7 14.95 0.26 0.41
C THR A 7 14.50 1.29 1.44
N VAL A 8 15.07 2.48 1.38
CA VAL A 8 14.69 3.60 2.25
C VAL A 8 13.89 4.60 1.44
N SER A 9 12.61 4.78 1.78
CA SER A 9 11.73 5.75 1.12
C SER A 9 11.31 6.93 2.00
N GLY A 10 11.81 6.98 3.24
CA GLY A 10 11.51 8.06 4.20
C GLY A 10 10.65 7.60 5.38
N GLY A 11 9.79 8.49 5.87
CA GLY A 11 8.92 8.26 7.04
C GLY A 11 9.64 8.42 8.38
N THR A 12 8.90 8.24 9.48
CA THR A 12 9.38 8.42 10.86
C THR A 12 10.60 7.54 11.18
N VAL A 13 10.67 6.33 10.64
CA VAL A 13 11.82 5.42 10.79
C VAL A 13 13.13 5.99 10.21
N SER A 14 13.03 6.98 9.32
CA SER A 14 14.15 7.69 8.71
C SER A 14 14.25 9.14 9.17
N SER A 15 13.66 9.46 10.32
CA SER A 15 13.58 10.81 10.87
C SER A 15 14.30 10.92 12.21
N SER A 16 14.56 12.15 12.63
CA SER A 16 15.03 12.51 13.97
C SER A 16 14.20 13.66 14.53
N VAL A 17 14.28 13.87 15.86
CA VAL A 17 13.63 15.02 16.50
C VAL A 17 14.58 16.20 16.56
N LYS A 18 14.21 17.32 15.90
CA LYS A 18 14.96 18.59 15.92
C LYS A 18 14.01 19.75 16.24
N ASP A 19 14.34 20.49 17.28
CA ASP A 19 13.52 21.63 17.76
C ASP A 19 12.06 21.23 18.09
N GLY A 20 11.87 20.02 18.64
CA GLY A 20 10.54 19.48 18.97
C GLY A 20 9.71 19.03 17.78
N LEU A 21 10.29 18.98 16.58
CA LEU A 21 9.63 18.54 15.34
C LEU A 21 10.31 17.29 14.80
N VAL A 22 9.50 16.35 14.30
CA VAL A 22 9.99 15.18 13.55
C VAL A 22 10.39 15.64 12.15
N LYS A 23 11.66 15.46 11.80
CA LYS A 23 12.22 15.89 10.51
C LYS A 23 12.91 14.71 9.81
N LEU A 24 12.64 14.54 8.52
CA LEU A 24 13.32 13.55 7.69
C LEU A 24 14.82 13.81 7.61
N GLU A 25 15.61 12.74 7.78
CA GLU A 25 17.05 12.79 7.61
C GLU A 25 17.46 12.39 6.19
N LYS A 26 18.59 12.97 5.73
CA LYS A 26 19.18 12.59 4.43
C LYS A 26 19.72 11.17 4.43
N GLN A 27 20.19 10.69 5.57
CA GLN A 27 20.63 9.32 5.80
C GLN A 27 19.82 8.75 6.94
N SER A 28 19.22 7.58 6.71
CA SER A 28 18.41 6.92 7.72
C SER A 28 19.28 6.52 8.92
N PRO A 29 18.91 6.90 10.15
CA PRO A 29 19.64 6.50 11.37
C PRO A 29 19.60 4.98 11.59
N ILE A 30 18.67 4.27 10.96
CA ILE A 30 18.50 2.81 11.01
C ILE A 30 19.49 2.06 10.12
N ALA A 31 20.12 2.70 9.13
CA ALA A 31 20.98 2.02 8.15
C ALA A 31 22.11 1.25 8.83
N SER A 32 22.81 1.86 9.79
CA SER A 32 23.89 1.21 10.53
C SER A 32 23.42 0.02 11.38
N TYR A 33 22.21 0.10 11.94
CA TYR A 33 21.60 -1.00 12.68
C TYR A 33 21.27 -2.19 11.77
N LEU A 34 20.67 -1.93 10.61
CA LEU A 34 20.36 -2.97 9.62
C LEU A 34 21.62 -3.70 9.09
N MET A 35 22.73 -2.98 8.88
CA MET A 35 24.00 -3.57 8.47
C MET A 35 24.53 -4.61 9.46
N GLN A 36 24.17 -4.50 10.73
CA GLN A 36 24.58 -5.47 11.76
C GLN A 36 23.69 -6.72 11.79
N LYS A 37 22.51 -6.70 11.16
CA LYS A 37 21.50 -7.76 11.23
C LYS A 37 21.57 -8.79 10.11
N ALA A 38 22.17 -8.44 8.97
CA ALA A 38 22.33 -9.34 7.84
C ALA A 38 23.78 -9.34 7.35
N ALA A 39 24.23 -10.50 6.85
CA ALA A 39 25.63 -10.67 6.43
C ALA A 39 25.97 -9.84 5.20
N GLU A 40 25.02 -9.69 4.30
CA GLU A 40 25.14 -8.91 3.08
C GLU A 40 23.89 -8.06 2.91
N THR A 41 24.05 -6.74 3.01
CA THR A 41 22.93 -5.81 2.89
C THR A 41 23.25 -4.78 1.81
N GLU A 42 22.41 -4.76 0.77
CA GLU A 42 22.41 -3.72 -0.27
C GLU A 42 21.39 -2.65 0.10
N PHE A 43 21.78 -1.39 0.05
CA PHE A 43 20.88 -0.25 0.31
C PHE A 43 20.60 0.54 -0.95
N ILE A 44 19.32 0.84 -1.18
CA ILE A 44 18.89 1.83 -2.16
C ILE A 44 17.98 2.87 -1.48
N SER A 45 18.06 4.11 -1.95
CA SER A 45 17.21 5.21 -1.47
C SER A 45 16.68 5.99 -2.68
N PRO A 46 15.68 5.43 -3.38
CA PRO A 46 15.14 6.04 -4.59
C PRO A 46 14.29 7.27 -4.33
N ALA A 47 13.83 7.45 -3.10
CA ALA A 47 13.01 8.57 -2.64
C ALA A 47 13.25 8.85 -1.16
N ASN A 48 12.82 10.04 -0.69
CA ASN A 48 12.83 10.42 0.72
C ASN A 48 11.66 11.40 0.96
N TYR A 49 10.52 10.86 1.41
CA TYR A 49 9.30 11.63 1.62
C TYR A 49 8.63 11.30 2.95
N SER A 50 7.85 12.24 3.47
CA SER A 50 6.83 11.96 4.47
C SER A 50 5.62 11.34 3.79
N SER A 51 5.13 10.22 4.32
CA SER A 51 4.16 9.37 3.60
C SER A 51 2.82 10.04 3.32
N GLU A 52 2.41 11.00 4.15
CA GLU A 52 1.21 11.83 3.94
C GLU A 52 1.32 12.75 2.72
N ASN A 53 2.55 13.03 2.25
CA ASN A 53 2.81 13.84 1.06
C ASN A 53 3.12 13.01 -0.19
N ALA A 54 3.20 11.69 -0.06
CA ALA A 54 3.53 10.80 -1.16
C ALA A 54 2.44 10.78 -2.23
N ARG A 55 2.86 10.73 -3.48
CA ARG A 55 2.00 10.65 -4.66
C ARG A 55 2.11 9.25 -5.28
N PRO A 56 1.16 8.85 -6.13
CA PRO A 56 1.24 7.57 -6.85
C PRO A 56 2.55 7.38 -7.62
N GLU A 57 3.10 8.47 -8.18
CA GLU A 57 4.38 8.48 -8.90
C GLU A 57 5.55 8.12 -7.97
N ASP A 58 5.57 8.64 -6.75
CA ASP A 58 6.60 8.33 -5.76
C ASP A 58 6.59 6.83 -5.41
N TYR A 59 5.41 6.24 -5.26
CA TYR A 59 5.26 4.80 -5.03
C TYR A 59 5.75 3.98 -6.22
N ARG A 60 5.36 4.38 -7.44
CA ARG A 60 5.84 3.73 -8.66
C ARG A 60 7.36 3.73 -8.73
N ASP A 61 7.98 4.87 -8.49
CA ASP A 61 9.43 5.04 -8.65
C ASP A 61 10.20 4.22 -7.60
N VAL A 62 9.70 4.15 -6.36
CA VAL A 62 10.27 3.26 -5.32
C VAL A 62 10.13 1.80 -5.73
N LEU A 63 8.94 1.34 -6.11
CA LEU A 63 8.68 -0.06 -6.45
C LEU A 63 9.43 -0.49 -7.72
N LYS A 64 9.56 0.40 -8.70
CA LYS A 64 10.36 0.19 -9.89
C LYS A 64 11.84 0.02 -9.55
N ALA A 65 12.40 0.91 -8.72
CA ALA A 65 13.79 0.81 -8.27
C ALA A 65 14.07 -0.51 -7.52
N VAL A 66 13.13 -0.95 -6.67
CA VAL A 66 13.19 -2.25 -6.00
C VAL A 66 13.23 -3.39 -7.02
N SER A 67 12.31 -3.38 -8.01
CA SER A 67 12.24 -4.42 -9.04
C SER A 67 13.52 -4.48 -9.88
N GLU A 68 14.08 -3.32 -10.24
CA GLU A 68 15.34 -3.23 -10.99
C GLU A 68 16.55 -3.71 -10.18
N ALA A 69 16.62 -3.37 -8.89
CA ALA A 69 17.67 -3.85 -7.99
C ALA A 69 17.59 -5.37 -7.82
N CYS A 70 16.39 -5.92 -7.60
CA CYS A 70 16.18 -7.38 -7.51
C CYS A 70 16.64 -8.12 -8.77
N SER A 71 16.42 -7.54 -9.95
CA SER A 71 16.87 -8.13 -11.22
C SER A 71 18.40 -8.20 -11.34
N LYS A 72 19.11 -7.28 -10.70
CA LYS A 72 20.58 -7.18 -10.72
C LYS A 72 21.24 -8.01 -9.63
N SER A 73 20.77 -7.85 -8.39
CA SER A 73 21.44 -8.39 -7.20
C SER A 73 20.90 -9.74 -6.72
N ARG A 74 19.64 -10.09 -7.10
CA ARG A 74 18.94 -11.31 -6.68
C ARG A 74 19.02 -11.54 -5.16
N PRO A 75 18.42 -10.64 -4.35
CA PRO A 75 18.44 -10.79 -2.91
C PRO A 75 17.57 -11.97 -2.46
N ASP A 76 17.86 -12.50 -1.26
CA ASP A 76 17.01 -13.53 -0.63
C ASP A 76 15.75 -12.94 0.00
N GLY A 77 15.75 -11.61 0.25
CA GLY A 77 14.61 -10.88 0.81
C GLY A 77 14.73 -9.38 0.65
N ILE A 78 13.60 -8.70 0.76
CA ILE A 78 13.47 -7.24 0.58
C ILE A 78 12.88 -6.63 1.85
N ILE A 79 13.49 -5.58 2.37
CA ILE A 79 12.92 -4.75 3.43
C ILE A 79 12.72 -3.33 2.88
N ILE A 80 11.50 -2.81 3.01
CA ILE A 80 11.15 -1.45 2.57
C ILE A 80 10.78 -0.62 3.80
N LEU A 81 11.56 0.41 4.07
CA LEU A 81 11.28 1.39 5.11
C LEU A 81 10.36 2.48 4.55
N HIS A 82 9.20 2.66 5.17
CA HIS A 82 8.14 3.54 4.70
C HIS A 82 7.48 4.29 5.87
N GLY A 83 6.87 5.44 5.61
CA GLY A 83 6.08 6.16 6.61
C GLY A 83 4.75 5.45 6.89
N THR A 84 4.27 5.55 8.13
CA THR A 84 3.14 4.77 8.63
C THR A 84 1.78 5.21 8.09
N ASP A 85 1.58 6.49 7.75
CA ASP A 85 0.25 7.02 7.41
C ASP A 85 -0.36 6.41 6.15
N THR A 86 0.46 6.13 5.14
CA THR A 86 -0.01 5.55 3.88
C THR A 86 0.61 4.20 3.55
N MET A 87 1.25 3.55 4.55
CA MET A 87 1.93 2.26 4.38
C MET A 87 0.98 1.17 3.86
N ALA A 88 -0.29 1.16 4.27
CA ALA A 88 -1.26 0.18 3.80
C ALA A 88 -1.53 0.30 2.29
N TYR A 89 -1.67 1.52 1.77
CA TYR A 89 -1.81 1.78 0.32
C TYR A 89 -0.57 1.33 -0.45
N PHE A 90 0.61 1.70 0.05
CA PHE A 90 1.88 1.27 -0.53
C PHE A 90 2.03 -0.25 -0.52
N ALA A 91 1.69 -0.93 0.58
CA ALA A 91 1.78 -2.38 0.71
C ALA A 91 0.85 -3.12 -0.24
N GLN A 92 -0.39 -2.64 -0.41
CA GLN A 92 -1.34 -3.19 -1.37
C GLN A 92 -0.82 -3.06 -2.81
N LEU A 93 -0.17 -1.94 -3.14
CA LEU A 93 0.44 -1.73 -4.45
C LEU A 93 1.70 -2.60 -4.62
N ALA A 94 2.53 -2.74 -3.58
CA ALA A 94 3.70 -3.62 -3.56
C ALA A 94 3.31 -5.09 -3.76
N ALA A 95 2.23 -5.56 -3.13
CA ALA A 95 1.71 -6.91 -3.36
C ALA A 95 1.43 -7.17 -4.84
N ARG A 96 0.80 -6.22 -5.53
CA ARG A 96 0.44 -6.32 -6.96
C ARG A 96 1.63 -6.18 -7.91
N SER A 97 2.69 -5.49 -7.48
CA SER A 97 3.81 -5.14 -8.35
C SER A 97 5.09 -5.91 -8.09
N LEU A 98 5.25 -6.55 -6.92
CA LEU A 98 6.48 -7.26 -6.55
C LEU A 98 6.30 -8.77 -6.36
N SER A 99 5.08 -9.27 -6.03
CA SER A 99 4.90 -10.70 -5.71
C SER A 99 5.31 -11.65 -6.84
N HIS A 100 5.24 -11.20 -8.10
CA HIS A 100 5.66 -11.98 -9.25
C HIS A 100 7.18 -12.24 -9.30
N LEU A 101 7.97 -11.51 -8.51
CA LEU A 101 9.43 -11.75 -8.41
C LEU A 101 9.76 -13.01 -7.63
N GLY A 102 8.83 -13.54 -6.83
CA GLY A 102 9.04 -14.72 -5.98
C GLY A 102 10.02 -14.49 -4.83
N ILE A 103 10.35 -13.23 -4.52
CA ILE A 103 11.24 -12.84 -3.43
C ILE A 103 10.37 -12.32 -2.29
N PRO A 104 10.52 -12.83 -1.04
CA PRO A 104 9.78 -12.31 0.10
C PRO A 104 10.11 -10.83 0.35
N PHE A 105 9.10 -10.05 0.72
CA PHE A 105 9.28 -8.64 1.01
C PHE A 105 8.47 -8.20 2.24
N VAL A 106 9.11 -7.40 3.08
CA VAL A 106 8.48 -6.82 4.26
C VAL A 106 8.57 -5.31 4.18
N ILE A 107 7.46 -4.66 4.50
CA ILE A 107 7.35 -3.22 4.60
C ILE A 107 7.20 -2.89 6.08
N THR A 108 7.96 -1.93 6.56
CA THR A 108 7.91 -1.50 7.97
C THR A 108 8.23 -0.01 8.10
N GLY A 109 7.90 0.53 9.25
CA GLY A 109 8.14 1.91 9.63
C GLY A 109 8.30 2.03 11.14
N ALA A 110 8.14 3.23 11.66
CA ALA A 110 8.10 3.50 13.09
C ALA A 110 7.07 4.57 13.41
N LYS A 111 6.42 4.45 14.58
CA LYS A 111 5.54 5.50 15.12
C LYS A 111 6.36 6.60 15.78
N ILE A 112 7.49 6.23 16.37
CA ILE A 112 8.39 7.11 17.13
C ILE A 112 9.77 7.07 16.47
N PRO A 113 10.41 8.25 16.23
CA PRO A 113 11.74 8.31 15.62
C PRO A 113 12.78 7.46 16.35
N PRO A 114 13.80 6.92 15.65
CA PRO A 114 14.81 6.03 16.24
C PRO A 114 15.65 6.65 17.37
N ASP A 115 15.78 7.97 17.39
CA ASP A 115 16.53 8.74 18.40
C ASP A 115 15.69 9.15 19.62
N SER A 116 14.41 8.73 19.67
CA SER A 116 13.50 9.10 20.73
C SER A 116 13.27 7.96 21.72
N GLU A 117 13.00 8.29 22.98
CA GLU A 117 12.64 7.33 24.01
C GLU A 117 11.32 6.61 23.64
N GLY A 118 11.27 5.30 23.86
CA GLY A 118 10.09 4.48 23.56
C GLY A 118 9.94 4.15 22.07
N THR A 119 10.96 4.40 21.25
CA THR A 119 10.90 4.07 19.81
C THR A 119 10.59 2.60 19.56
N ASP A 120 9.70 2.34 18.61
CA ASP A 120 9.37 1.01 18.08
C ASP A 120 10.24 0.62 16.87
N ALA A 121 11.09 1.54 16.38
CA ALA A 121 11.86 1.37 15.15
C ALA A 121 12.74 0.09 15.16
N PHE A 122 13.51 -0.13 16.22
CA PHE A 122 14.43 -1.26 16.30
C PHE A 122 13.71 -2.59 16.42
N ALA A 123 12.63 -2.64 17.22
CA ALA A 123 11.78 -3.84 17.34
C ALA A 123 11.12 -4.20 15.99
N ASN A 124 10.62 -3.20 15.27
CA ASN A 124 10.03 -3.38 13.95
C ASN A 124 11.07 -3.89 12.93
N ILE A 125 12.31 -3.39 12.97
CA ILE A 125 13.40 -3.85 12.12
C ILE A 125 13.79 -5.29 12.43
N ASP A 126 13.96 -5.65 13.70
CA ASP A 126 14.30 -7.02 14.10
C ASP A 126 13.21 -7.99 13.65
N HIS A 127 11.95 -7.61 13.82
CA HIS A 127 10.83 -8.42 13.36
C HIS A 127 10.77 -8.50 11.83
N ALA A 128 11.05 -7.41 11.10
CA ALA A 128 11.10 -7.40 9.64
C ALA A 128 12.18 -8.33 9.10
N VAL A 129 13.40 -8.31 9.67
CA VAL A 129 14.49 -9.23 9.30
C VAL A 129 14.08 -10.67 9.56
N MET A 130 13.50 -10.96 10.73
CA MET A 130 13.02 -12.31 11.08
C MET A 130 11.97 -12.80 10.08
N GLN A 131 10.97 -11.98 9.75
CA GLN A 131 9.88 -12.38 8.86
C GLN A 131 10.35 -12.58 7.41
N VAL A 132 11.17 -11.67 6.88
CA VAL A 132 11.64 -11.78 5.50
C VAL A 132 12.58 -12.99 5.32
N THR A 133 13.41 -13.29 6.32
CA THR A 133 14.29 -14.47 6.29
C THR A 133 13.53 -15.79 6.47
N ALA A 134 12.35 -15.75 7.10
CA ALA A 134 11.42 -16.88 7.18
C ALA A 134 10.59 -17.07 5.89
N GLY A 135 10.77 -16.21 4.87
CA GLY A 135 10.04 -16.29 3.61
C GLY A 135 8.67 -15.60 3.62
N ASN A 136 8.35 -14.81 4.65
CA ASN A 136 7.08 -14.12 4.76
C ASN A 136 7.10 -12.76 4.05
N SER A 137 5.94 -12.37 3.51
CA SER A 137 5.72 -11.05 2.89
C SER A 137 4.57 -10.32 3.57
N GLY A 138 4.78 -9.05 3.94
CA GLY A 138 3.74 -8.29 4.62
C GLY A 138 4.18 -6.96 5.19
N VAL A 139 3.28 -6.34 5.95
CA VAL A 139 3.54 -5.17 6.79
C VAL A 139 3.86 -5.64 8.19
N VAL A 140 5.02 -5.24 8.71
CA VAL A 140 5.47 -5.51 10.07
C VAL A 140 5.36 -4.24 10.91
N PHE A 141 4.84 -4.38 12.12
CA PHE A 141 4.69 -3.29 13.07
C PHE A 141 4.62 -3.81 14.51
N THR A 142 4.85 -2.93 15.46
CA THR A 142 4.58 -3.19 16.88
C THR A 142 3.21 -2.61 17.23
N THR A 143 2.32 -3.43 17.78
CA THR A 143 0.98 -3.00 18.22
C THR A 143 1.08 -2.00 19.38
N HIS A 144 -0.02 -1.31 19.67
CA HIS A 144 -0.07 -0.39 20.83
C HIS A 144 0.15 -1.11 22.16
N GLU A 145 -0.14 -2.41 22.24
CA GLU A 145 0.13 -3.28 23.40
C GLU A 145 1.60 -3.76 23.46
N GLY A 146 2.43 -3.39 22.48
CA GLY A 146 3.85 -3.75 22.42
C GLY A 146 4.14 -5.13 21.79
N ALA A 147 3.15 -5.80 21.22
CA ALA A 147 3.36 -7.08 20.55
C ALA A 147 3.79 -6.89 19.08
N PRO A 148 4.78 -7.68 18.59
CA PRO A 148 5.13 -7.67 17.18
C PRO A 148 4.02 -8.34 16.34
N ALA A 149 3.70 -7.76 15.19
CA ALA A 149 2.67 -8.26 14.29
C ALA A 149 3.14 -8.21 12.83
N ILE A 150 2.61 -9.13 12.01
CA ILE A 150 2.74 -9.10 10.56
C ILE A 150 1.38 -9.33 9.90
N ILE A 151 1.07 -8.54 8.90
CA ILE A 151 -0.14 -8.69 8.08
C ILE A 151 0.28 -8.79 6.62
N ALA A 152 -0.25 -9.79 5.90
CA ALA A 152 0.02 -9.96 4.47
C ALA A 152 -0.25 -8.67 3.67
N ALA A 153 0.69 -8.26 2.83
CA ALA A 153 0.67 -6.97 2.14
C ALA A 153 -0.61 -6.74 1.31
N GLY A 154 -1.17 -7.81 0.73
CA GLY A 154 -2.43 -7.73 -0.05
C GLY A 154 -3.71 -7.76 0.78
N LYS A 155 -3.63 -7.85 2.12
CA LYS A 155 -4.79 -7.91 3.04
C LYS A 155 -4.81 -6.77 4.06
N VAL A 156 -3.73 -5.98 4.14
CA VAL A 156 -3.59 -4.92 5.14
C VAL A 156 -4.54 -3.76 4.87
N THR A 157 -5.09 -3.20 5.95
CA THR A 157 -5.87 -1.96 5.96
C THR A 157 -5.13 -0.87 6.70
N SER A 158 -5.52 0.38 6.48
CA SER A 158 -5.00 1.55 7.20
C SER A 158 -5.10 1.34 8.71
N PRO A 159 -4.16 1.92 9.47
CA PRO A 159 -4.13 1.76 10.91
C PRO A 159 -5.31 2.46 11.59
N ASP A 160 -5.65 1.98 12.78
CA ASP A 160 -6.60 2.63 13.67
C ASP A 160 -5.97 3.84 14.39
N ILE A 161 -6.69 4.41 15.36
CA ILE A 161 -6.24 5.57 16.13
C ILE A 161 -5.00 5.29 17.01
N TYR A 162 -4.70 4.00 17.27
CA TYR A 162 -3.51 3.58 18.03
C TYR A 162 -2.31 3.28 17.11
N GLY A 163 -2.50 3.35 15.80
CA GLY A 163 -1.50 3.02 14.79
C GLY A 163 -1.39 1.52 14.51
N ASP A 164 -2.38 0.73 14.88
CA ASP A 164 -2.41 -0.72 14.63
C ASP A 164 -3.09 -1.03 13.30
N TYR A 165 -2.35 -1.69 12.42
CA TYR A 165 -2.88 -2.12 11.12
C TYR A 165 -3.86 -3.28 11.29
N GLY A 166 -4.91 -3.26 10.49
CA GLY A 166 -5.93 -4.31 10.44
C GLY A 166 -5.79 -5.23 9.23
N THR A 167 -6.52 -6.33 9.29
CA THR A 167 -6.77 -7.20 8.13
C THR A 167 -8.23 -7.08 7.74
N TRP A 168 -8.52 -6.89 6.46
CA TRP A 168 -9.89 -6.88 5.97
C TRP A 168 -10.54 -8.25 6.19
N PRO A 169 -11.64 -8.37 6.96
CA PRO A 169 -12.18 -9.68 7.38
C PRO A 169 -12.62 -10.57 6.23
N ASP A 170 -13.10 -9.97 5.13
CA ASP A 170 -13.60 -10.67 3.94
C ASP A 170 -12.58 -10.66 2.78
N SER A 171 -11.27 -10.57 3.11
CA SER A 171 -10.21 -10.52 2.09
C SER A 171 -10.26 -11.71 1.15
N ALA A 172 -10.23 -11.42 -0.15
CA ALA A 172 -10.05 -12.44 -1.17
C ALA A 172 -8.61 -12.97 -1.15
N ASP A 173 -8.46 -14.28 -1.40
CA ASP A 173 -7.16 -14.87 -1.70
C ASP A 173 -6.84 -14.61 -3.17
N ILE A 174 -6.11 -13.54 -3.40
CA ILE A 174 -5.71 -13.09 -4.74
C ILE A 174 -4.28 -13.55 -4.99
N ASP A 175 -4.07 -14.27 -6.07
CA ASP A 175 -2.72 -14.63 -6.54
C ASP A 175 -2.07 -13.44 -7.24
N PHE A 176 -1.34 -12.63 -6.44
CA PHE A 176 -0.57 -11.50 -6.95
C PHE A 176 0.70 -11.90 -7.71
N SER A 177 1.09 -13.19 -7.70
CA SER A 177 2.21 -13.71 -8.50
C SER A 177 1.82 -14.02 -9.94
N SER A 178 0.52 -14.02 -10.25
CA SER A 178 -0.03 -14.37 -11.56
C SER A 178 0.49 -13.50 -12.71
N GLU A 179 0.44 -14.06 -13.93
CA GLU A 179 0.81 -13.35 -15.16
C GLU A 179 0.04 -12.03 -15.36
N ARG A 180 -1.21 -11.96 -14.87
CA ARG A 180 -2.00 -10.73 -14.90
C ARG A 180 -1.28 -9.60 -14.16
N TYR A 181 -0.84 -9.84 -12.92
CA TYR A 181 -0.17 -8.81 -12.12
C TYR A 181 1.26 -8.54 -12.60
N ARG A 182 1.96 -9.55 -13.14
CA ARG A 182 3.24 -9.34 -13.78
C ARG A 182 3.16 -8.35 -14.95
N LYS A 183 2.13 -8.51 -15.82
CA LYS A 183 1.87 -7.58 -16.94
C LYS A 183 1.44 -6.20 -16.44
N ALA A 184 0.56 -6.14 -15.43
CA ALA A 184 0.11 -4.88 -14.85
C ALA A 184 1.28 -4.11 -14.21
N ALA A 185 2.17 -4.78 -13.46
CA ALA A 185 3.37 -4.19 -12.90
C ALA A 185 4.30 -3.62 -13.98
N ALA A 186 4.56 -4.38 -15.05
CA ALA A 186 5.39 -3.92 -16.16
C ALA A 186 4.81 -2.66 -16.83
N ALA A 187 3.49 -2.63 -17.07
CA ALA A 187 2.80 -1.47 -17.62
C ALA A 187 2.87 -0.27 -16.68
N PHE A 188 2.63 -0.49 -15.37
CA PHE A 188 2.70 0.54 -14.33
C PHE A 188 4.10 1.18 -14.25
N PHE A 189 5.16 0.37 -14.28
CA PHE A 189 6.55 0.85 -14.24
C PHE A 189 6.98 1.59 -15.51
N ALA A 190 6.36 1.28 -16.65
CA ALA A 190 6.63 1.93 -17.93
C ALA A 190 5.76 3.17 -18.19
N ALA A 191 4.71 3.38 -17.41
CA ALA A 191 3.74 4.43 -17.66
C ALA A 191 4.35 5.84 -17.51
N GLU A 192 4.22 6.69 -18.51
CA GLU A 192 4.59 8.10 -18.43
C GLU A 192 3.62 8.90 -17.55
N LYS A 193 2.35 8.52 -17.58
CA LYS A 193 1.29 9.11 -16.76
C LYS A 193 0.51 8.02 -16.06
N LEU A 194 0.28 8.19 -14.76
CA LEU A 194 -0.55 7.30 -13.98
C LEU A 194 -2.02 7.69 -14.03
N HIS A 195 -2.88 6.75 -13.70
CA HIS A 195 -4.31 7.00 -13.58
C HIS A 195 -4.60 8.03 -12.47
N ARG A 196 -5.45 9.00 -12.81
CA ARG A 196 -5.93 10.01 -11.85
C ARG A 196 -7.25 9.53 -11.26
N ILE A 197 -7.19 9.08 -10.02
CA ILE A 197 -8.32 8.45 -9.33
C ILE A 197 -9.09 9.49 -8.54
N GLN A 198 -10.37 9.68 -8.86
CA GLN A 198 -11.32 10.33 -7.99
C GLN A 198 -11.86 9.32 -6.98
N VAL A 199 -11.54 9.48 -5.71
CA VAL A 199 -12.13 8.70 -4.63
C VAL A 199 -13.39 9.42 -4.13
N ILE A 200 -14.52 8.70 -4.12
CA ILE A 200 -15.81 9.20 -3.64
C ILE A 200 -16.17 8.40 -2.39
N ALA A 201 -16.12 9.03 -1.23
CA ALA A 201 -16.54 8.41 0.02
C ALA A 201 -18.06 8.21 0.06
N ALA A 202 -18.51 7.06 0.59
CA ALA A 202 -19.91 6.84 0.93
C ALA A 202 -20.27 7.68 2.18
N ALA A 203 -20.62 8.92 1.94
CA ALA A 203 -21.03 9.89 2.96
C ALA A 203 -22.37 10.54 2.53
N PRO A 204 -23.14 11.11 3.47
CA PRO A 204 -24.39 11.82 3.13
C PRO A 204 -24.20 12.93 2.09
N THR A 205 -23.02 13.55 2.05
CA THR A 205 -22.64 14.58 1.08
C THR A 205 -21.27 14.28 0.51
N PRO A 206 -21.15 13.36 -0.47
CA PRO A 206 -19.86 13.03 -1.05
C PRO A 206 -19.31 14.20 -1.86
N GLY A 207 -18.01 14.48 -1.69
CA GLY A 207 -17.28 15.40 -2.56
C GLY A 207 -17.06 14.77 -3.93
N ILE A 208 -17.50 15.45 -4.99
CA ILE A 208 -17.39 14.97 -6.38
C ILE A 208 -16.79 16.07 -7.22
N LEU A 209 -15.66 15.79 -7.87
CA LEU A 209 -15.09 16.67 -8.89
C LEU A 209 -15.86 16.49 -10.22
N ASP A 210 -15.87 17.53 -11.03
CA ASP A 210 -16.52 17.47 -12.34
C ASP A 210 -15.61 16.88 -13.42
N ASP A 211 -14.29 17.07 -13.30
CA ASP A 211 -13.29 16.61 -14.26
C ASP A 211 -11.92 16.36 -13.59
N GLY A 212 -10.90 16.14 -14.41
CA GLY A 212 -9.54 16.01 -13.94
C GLY A 212 -9.15 14.57 -13.55
N PHE A 213 -10.00 13.57 -13.80
CA PHE A 213 -9.76 12.15 -13.50
C PHE A 213 -10.12 11.26 -14.70
N ASP A 214 -9.54 10.08 -14.75
CA ASP A 214 -9.83 9.01 -15.73
C ASP A 214 -10.36 7.74 -15.05
N THR A 215 -10.35 7.73 -13.73
CA THR A 215 -10.79 6.61 -12.91
C THR A 215 -11.57 7.12 -11.69
N VAL A 216 -12.67 6.45 -11.36
CA VAL A 216 -13.48 6.71 -10.17
C VAL A 216 -13.45 5.47 -9.28
N LEU A 217 -13.19 5.66 -7.99
CA LEU A 217 -13.36 4.65 -6.95
C LEU A 217 -14.42 5.11 -5.96
N ILE A 218 -15.56 4.44 -5.95
CA ILE A 218 -16.61 4.64 -4.96
C ILE A 218 -16.29 3.82 -3.73
N MET A 219 -16.00 4.51 -2.62
CA MET A 219 -15.79 3.90 -1.30
C MET A 219 -17.16 3.62 -0.68
N CYS A 220 -17.61 2.37 -0.77
CA CYS A 220 -18.92 1.93 -0.32
C CYS A 220 -19.02 1.84 1.22
N HIS A 221 -20.26 1.79 1.72
CA HIS A 221 -20.52 1.32 3.07
C HIS A 221 -20.14 -0.16 3.23
N HIS A 222 -20.03 -0.65 4.46
CA HIS A 222 -19.65 -2.05 4.77
C HIS A 222 -20.50 -3.11 4.04
N SER A 223 -21.74 -2.76 3.68
CA SER A 223 -22.68 -3.63 2.92
C SER A 223 -22.46 -3.63 1.40
N GLY A 224 -21.48 -2.89 0.91
CA GLY A 224 -21.22 -2.74 -0.53
C GLY A 224 -22.19 -1.80 -1.22
N THR A 225 -22.82 -0.88 -0.47
CA THR A 225 -23.82 0.08 -0.99
C THR A 225 -23.26 1.49 -1.06
N ALA A 226 -23.80 2.31 -1.96
CA ALA A 226 -23.54 3.73 -2.06
C ALA A 226 -24.83 4.47 -2.52
N ASP A 227 -24.80 5.80 -2.50
CA ASP A 227 -25.97 6.62 -2.87
C ASP A 227 -26.36 6.38 -4.34
N VAL A 228 -27.62 6.04 -4.58
CA VAL A 228 -28.20 5.84 -5.93
C VAL A 228 -28.16 7.10 -6.80
N LYS A 229 -28.02 8.29 -6.21
CA LYS A 229 -27.77 9.54 -6.94
C LYS A 229 -26.47 9.53 -7.74
N LEU A 230 -25.55 8.60 -7.46
CA LEU A 230 -24.34 8.37 -8.25
C LEU A 230 -24.62 7.67 -9.58
N VAL A 231 -25.73 6.92 -9.73
CA VAL A 231 -26.05 6.13 -10.93
C VAL A 231 -26.02 6.97 -12.22
N PRO A 232 -26.68 8.14 -12.31
CA PRO A 232 -26.59 8.97 -13.51
C PRO A 232 -25.17 9.47 -13.81
N LYS A 233 -24.37 9.75 -12.76
CA LYS A 233 -22.97 10.17 -12.90
C LYS A 233 -22.11 9.03 -13.41
N VAL A 234 -22.25 7.83 -12.85
CA VAL A 234 -21.53 6.63 -13.30
C VAL A 234 -21.82 6.35 -14.78
N ARG A 235 -23.08 6.38 -15.21
CA ARG A 235 -23.44 6.23 -16.64
C ARG A 235 -22.75 7.27 -17.52
N LYS A 236 -22.72 8.55 -17.08
CA LYS A 236 -22.04 9.62 -17.82
C LYS A 236 -20.53 9.40 -17.89
N TRP A 237 -19.90 8.96 -16.80
CA TRP A 237 -18.47 8.70 -16.74
C TRP A 237 -18.07 7.50 -17.61
N THR A 238 -18.79 6.38 -17.49
CA THR A 238 -18.50 5.17 -18.28
C THR A 238 -18.73 5.40 -19.78
N ALA A 239 -19.75 6.19 -20.16
CA ALA A 239 -19.95 6.61 -21.54
C ALA A 239 -18.81 7.46 -22.12
N LYS A 240 -18.03 8.12 -21.25
CA LYS A 240 -16.82 8.88 -21.62
C LYS A 240 -15.53 8.04 -21.52
N GLY A 241 -15.63 6.73 -21.27
CA GLY A 241 -14.48 5.85 -21.10
C GLY A 241 -13.78 5.95 -19.74
N ILE A 242 -14.36 6.69 -18.77
CA ILE A 242 -13.83 6.74 -17.40
C ILE A 242 -14.14 5.42 -16.71
N ARG A 243 -13.13 4.78 -16.13
CA ARG A 243 -13.28 3.54 -15.38
C ARG A 243 -13.93 3.82 -14.03
N CYS A 244 -14.93 3.04 -13.67
CA CYS A 244 -15.61 3.16 -12.39
C CYS A 244 -15.49 1.86 -11.60
N PHE A 245 -15.01 1.96 -10.37
CA PHE A 245 -14.89 0.85 -9.43
C PHE A 245 -15.64 1.16 -8.13
N MET A 246 -16.01 0.09 -7.41
CA MET A 246 -16.63 0.21 -6.09
C MET A 246 -16.07 -0.82 -5.11
N ALA A 247 -15.75 -0.37 -3.89
CA ALA A 247 -15.24 -1.15 -2.76
C ALA A 247 -15.46 -0.37 -1.44
N PRO A 248 -15.47 -1.04 -0.28
CA PRO A 248 -15.49 -2.49 -0.13
C PRO A 248 -16.82 -3.10 -0.54
N VAL A 249 -16.77 -4.31 -1.05
CA VAL A 249 -17.96 -5.08 -1.42
C VAL A 249 -17.82 -6.48 -0.83
N PRO A 250 -18.76 -6.92 0.04
CA PRO A 250 -18.73 -8.26 0.61
C PRO A 250 -18.86 -9.35 -0.47
N ARG A 251 -18.12 -10.46 -0.32
CA ARG A 251 -18.13 -11.57 -1.30
C ARG A 251 -19.40 -12.41 -1.25
N ASN A 252 -19.92 -12.64 -0.05
CA ASN A 252 -20.98 -13.60 0.23
C ASN A 252 -22.25 -12.94 0.79
N SER A 253 -22.56 -11.71 0.37
CA SER A 253 -23.77 -11.00 0.80
C SER A 253 -24.81 -10.93 -0.31
N ASN A 254 -26.08 -10.75 0.09
CA ASN A 254 -27.12 -10.37 -0.85
C ASN A 254 -26.76 -9.05 -1.54
N ILE A 255 -27.09 -8.97 -2.82
CA ILE A 255 -26.85 -7.75 -3.61
C ILE A 255 -27.99 -6.76 -3.32
N TYR A 256 -27.65 -5.65 -2.70
CA TYR A 256 -28.60 -4.56 -2.51
C TYR A 256 -28.93 -3.86 -3.83
N GLU A 257 -30.15 -3.33 -3.94
CA GLU A 257 -30.64 -2.64 -5.16
C GLU A 257 -29.69 -1.51 -5.59
N SER A 258 -29.22 -0.68 -4.66
CA SER A 258 -28.28 0.41 -4.95
C SER A 258 -26.97 -0.06 -5.59
N ARG A 259 -26.44 -1.21 -5.12
CA ARG A 259 -25.27 -1.85 -5.72
C ARG A 259 -25.59 -2.35 -7.14
N ALA A 260 -26.70 -3.07 -7.33
CA ALA A 260 -27.09 -3.58 -8.63
C ALA A 260 -27.28 -2.45 -9.67
N MET A 261 -27.86 -1.34 -9.24
CA MET A 261 -28.04 -0.15 -10.11
C MET A 261 -26.71 0.46 -10.54
N LEU A 262 -25.71 0.54 -9.63
CA LEU A 262 -24.37 1.05 -9.94
C LEU A 262 -23.61 0.09 -10.89
N GLU A 263 -23.70 -1.23 -10.66
CA GLU A 263 -23.11 -2.23 -11.55
C GLU A 263 -23.74 -2.16 -12.96
N GLN A 264 -25.05 -2.05 -13.07
CA GLN A 264 -25.77 -1.85 -14.35
C GLN A 264 -25.40 -0.53 -15.04
N ALA A 265 -24.99 0.48 -14.28
CA ALA A 265 -24.48 1.74 -14.83
C ALA A 265 -23.02 1.64 -15.33
N GLY A 266 -22.37 0.49 -15.15
CA GLY A 266 -21.00 0.22 -15.59
C GLY A 266 -19.93 0.35 -14.50
N CYS A 267 -20.32 0.46 -13.22
CA CYS A 267 -19.38 0.41 -12.10
C CYS A 267 -18.97 -1.04 -11.81
N LYS A 268 -17.67 -1.31 -11.76
CA LYS A 268 -17.13 -2.64 -11.45
C LYS A 268 -16.96 -2.82 -9.95
N ALA A 269 -17.68 -3.77 -9.36
CA ALA A 269 -17.46 -4.17 -7.99
C ALA A 269 -16.12 -4.91 -7.84
N LEU A 270 -15.44 -4.68 -6.70
CA LEU A 270 -14.19 -5.34 -6.30
C LEU A 270 -14.43 -6.14 -4.99
N PRO A 271 -15.08 -7.34 -5.07
CA PRO A 271 -15.44 -8.11 -3.89
C PRO A 271 -14.21 -8.58 -3.11
N GLY A 272 -14.28 -8.47 -1.78
CA GLY A 272 -13.22 -8.93 -0.88
C GLY A 272 -11.93 -8.11 -0.96
N MET A 273 -11.96 -6.94 -1.55
CA MET A 273 -10.83 -6.00 -1.50
C MET A 273 -11.06 -4.94 -0.42
N PRO A 274 -10.06 -4.69 0.45
CA PRO A 274 -10.07 -3.52 1.30
C PRO A 274 -10.01 -2.22 0.48
N PRO A 275 -10.38 -1.08 1.05
CA PRO A 275 -10.29 0.22 0.38
C PRO A 275 -8.94 0.51 -0.28
N GLU A 276 -7.86 0.26 0.45
CA GLU A 276 -6.49 0.45 0.00
C GLU A 276 -6.14 -0.49 -1.16
N GLY A 277 -6.64 -1.74 -1.08
CA GLY A 277 -6.50 -2.73 -2.15
C GLY A 277 -7.24 -2.35 -3.42
N ALA A 278 -8.45 -1.81 -3.28
CA ALA A 278 -9.23 -1.31 -4.40
C ALA A 278 -8.59 -0.09 -5.08
N TRP A 279 -8.00 0.80 -4.28
CA TRP A 279 -7.23 1.93 -4.81
C TRP A 279 -6.00 1.44 -5.60
N ALA A 280 -5.23 0.51 -5.03
CA ALA A 280 -4.07 -0.07 -5.70
C ALA A 280 -4.46 -0.81 -7.00
N GLU A 281 -5.59 -1.54 -6.99
CA GLU A 281 -6.13 -2.20 -8.18
C GLU A 281 -6.51 -1.18 -9.26
N ALA A 282 -7.22 -0.11 -8.89
CA ALA A 282 -7.62 0.95 -9.80
C ALA A 282 -6.42 1.72 -10.38
N LEU A 283 -5.30 1.80 -9.65
CA LEU A 283 -4.10 2.48 -10.10
C LEU A 283 -3.29 1.64 -11.09
N ILE A 284 -3.16 0.32 -10.85
CA ILE A 284 -2.23 -0.53 -11.60
C ILE A 284 -2.88 -1.21 -12.83
N THR A 285 -4.19 -1.33 -12.86
CA THR A 285 -4.94 -1.99 -13.95
C THR A 285 -5.70 -1.00 -14.83
#